data_ac1974f78b16572da6e6442f7c4cd90a
#
_entry.id   ac1974f78b16572da6e6442f7c4cd90a
#
_cell.length_a   1.000
_cell.length_b   1.000
_cell.length_c   1.000
_cell.angle_alpha   90.00
_cell.angle_beta   90.00
_cell.angle_gamma   90.00
#
_symmetry.space_group_name_H-M   'P 1'
#
loop_
_entity.id
_entity.type
_entity.pdbx_description
1 polymer ?
#
loop_
_entity_poly.entity_id
_entity_poly.type
_entity_poly.pdbx_seq_one_letter_code
_entity_poly.pdbx_strand_id
1 'polypeptide(L)'
;LGLWQNFGYGSDFANAEKMVRTAFDLGITHFDLANNYGHPYNGSAEENFGRILDNGLKTYRDEMIISTKAGYEMWEGPYGDRNGSRKYLTASLDQSLKRMNLDYVDIFYHHIYDPNTPIEETALALDNAVKQGKALYVGISNYGREQTEEILKIFRELKTPFIVNQPSYSMLNRRVEQGLSLIHISEPTRPY
;
A
#
# COMPACT_ATOMS: atom_id res chain seq x y z
N LEU A 1 -10.40 6.89 -0.12
CA LEU A 1 -9.92 7.94 0.79
C LEU A 1 -8.47 7.65 1.18
N GLY A 2 -7.55 8.62 0.88
CA GLY A 2 -6.16 8.54 1.32
C GLY A 2 -6.00 9.05 2.76
N LEU A 3 -5.28 8.30 3.60
CA LEU A 3 -5.11 8.61 5.01
C LEU A 3 -3.69 9.10 5.35
N TRP A 4 -3.13 9.97 4.52
CA TRP A 4 -1.74 10.37 4.68
C TRP A 4 -1.51 11.39 5.81
N GLN A 5 -2.02 12.62 5.70
CA GLN A 5 -1.59 13.73 6.57
C GLN A 5 -2.46 13.95 7.81
N ASN A 6 -3.77 13.84 7.68
CA ASN A 6 -4.74 14.26 8.71
C ASN A 6 -5.21 13.12 9.61
N PHE A 7 -4.45 12.04 9.67
CA PHE A 7 -4.83 10.83 10.39
C PHE A 7 -3.79 10.36 11.42
N GLY A 8 -2.70 11.11 11.61
CA GLY A 8 -1.68 10.81 12.61
C GLY A 8 -2.06 11.29 14.02
N TYR A 9 -1.15 11.09 14.98
CA TYR A 9 -1.38 11.46 16.39
C TYR A 9 -1.58 12.96 16.64
N GLY A 10 -1.01 13.81 15.77
CA GLY A 10 -1.21 15.27 15.84
C GLY A 10 -2.55 15.76 15.31
N SER A 11 -3.40 14.87 14.79
CA SER A 11 -4.70 15.21 14.20
C SER A 11 -5.82 15.03 15.21
N ASP A 12 -6.91 15.78 15.02
CA ASP A 12 -8.16 15.57 15.77
C ASP A 12 -8.76 14.21 15.40
N PHE A 13 -8.68 13.26 16.32
CA PHE A 13 -9.18 11.90 16.12
C PHE A 13 -10.68 11.87 15.85
N ALA A 14 -11.49 12.68 16.54
CA ALA A 14 -12.94 12.70 16.33
C ALA A 14 -13.29 13.18 14.92
N ASN A 15 -12.54 14.16 14.39
CA ASN A 15 -12.71 14.62 13.02
C ASN A 15 -12.23 13.57 12.02
N ALA A 16 -11.10 12.89 12.27
CA ALA A 16 -10.61 11.80 11.42
C ALA A 16 -11.62 10.65 11.35
N GLU A 17 -12.20 10.24 12.48
CA GLU A 17 -13.26 9.23 12.55
C GLU A 17 -14.50 9.66 11.76
N LYS A 18 -14.95 10.89 11.94
CA LYS A 18 -16.09 11.44 11.20
C LYS A 18 -15.84 11.43 9.70
N MET A 19 -14.63 11.78 9.26
CA MET A 19 -14.27 11.76 7.82
C MET A 19 -14.32 10.34 7.25
N VAL A 20 -13.78 9.34 7.95
CA VAL A 20 -13.82 7.93 7.51
C VAL A 20 -15.26 7.42 7.42
N ARG A 21 -16.08 7.67 8.46
CA ARG A 21 -17.49 7.26 8.47
C ARG A 21 -18.29 7.93 7.36
N THR A 22 -18.16 9.25 7.21
CA THR A 22 -18.85 9.99 6.15
C THR A 22 -18.43 9.49 4.77
N ALA A 23 -17.15 9.21 4.55
CA ALA A 23 -16.67 8.65 3.29
C ALA A 23 -17.32 7.29 3.01
N PHE A 24 -17.35 6.40 4.00
CA PHE A 24 -17.97 5.09 3.88
C PHE A 24 -19.46 5.18 3.60
N ASP A 25 -20.19 6.00 4.35
CA ASP A 25 -21.65 6.23 4.20
C ASP A 25 -21.99 6.80 2.81
N LEU A 26 -21.07 7.54 2.19
CA LEU A 26 -21.20 8.07 0.82
C LEU A 26 -20.72 7.08 -0.27
N GLY A 27 -20.37 5.84 0.09
CA GLY A 27 -19.99 4.80 -0.85
C GLY A 27 -18.51 4.78 -1.22
N ILE A 28 -17.64 5.52 -0.50
CA ILE A 28 -16.19 5.42 -0.65
C ILE A 28 -15.70 4.23 0.18
N THR A 29 -15.43 3.12 -0.47
CA THR A 29 -15.03 1.86 0.19
C THR A 29 -13.53 1.63 0.23
N HIS A 30 -12.74 2.30 -0.60
CA HIS A 30 -11.28 2.15 -0.62
C HIS A 30 -10.60 3.14 0.33
N PHE A 31 -9.90 2.59 1.34
CA PHE A 31 -9.07 3.31 2.32
C PHE A 31 -7.60 3.00 2.08
N ASP A 32 -6.84 4.03 1.73
CA ASP A 32 -5.46 3.90 1.28
C ASP A 32 -4.48 4.44 2.33
N LEU A 33 -3.73 3.52 2.94
CA LEU A 33 -2.76 3.77 3.98
C LEU A 33 -1.33 3.48 3.51
N ALA A 34 -0.38 3.69 4.40
CA ALA A 34 0.99 3.19 4.34
C ALA A 34 1.57 3.15 5.77
N ASN A 35 2.57 2.30 5.95
CA ASN A 35 3.25 2.12 7.23
C ASN A 35 3.84 3.42 7.81
N ASN A 36 4.17 4.40 6.96
CA ASN A 36 4.73 5.69 7.35
C ASN A 36 3.72 6.86 7.25
N TYR A 37 2.42 6.60 7.08
CA TYR A 37 1.42 7.67 7.04
C TYR A 37 1.05 8.20 8.43
N GLY A 38 0.67 9.48 8.46
CA GLY A 38 0.33 10.19 9.68
C GLY A 38 1.57 10.70 10.43
N HIS A 39 1.55 12.00 10.82
CA HIS A 39 2.62 12.53 11.67
C HIS A 39 2.56 11.84 13.06
N PRO A 40 3.66 11.37 13.60
CA PRO A 40 5.08 11.55 13.26
C PRO A 40 5.69 10.52 12.28
N TYR A 41 4.94 10.00 11.33
CA TYR A 41 5.36 9.10 10.24
C TYR A 41 5.85 7.71 10.69
N ASN A 42 5.28 7.20 11.76
CA ASN A 42 5.64 5.93 12.40
C ASN A 42 4.52 4.89 12.43
N GLY A 43 3.52 5.03 11.57
CA GLY A 43 2.34 4.15 11.52
C GLY A 43 1.14 4.68 12.30
N SER A 44 1.19 5.94 12.76
CA SER A 44 0.09 6.53 13.55
C SER A 44 -1.23 6.62 12.79
N ALA A 45 -1.21 6.75 11.46
CA ALA A 45 -2.44 6.70 10.66
C ALA A 45 -3.07 5.31 10.67
N GLU A 46 -2.25 4.25 10.60
CA GLU A 46 -2.75 2.87 10.67
C GLU A 46 -3.34 2.56 12.06
N GLU A 47 -2.70 3.03 13.14
CA GLU A 47 -3.23 2.85 14.50
C GLU A 47 -4.56 3.58 14.69
N ASN A 48 -4.65 4.84 14.25
CA ASN A 48 -5.90 5.58 14.31
C ASN A 48 -6.99 4.95 13.45
N PHE A 49 -6.65 4.45 12.26
CA PHE A 49 -7.61 3.73 11.43
C PHE A 49 -8.09 2.43 12.09
N GLY A 50 -7.19 1.66 12.71
CA GLY A 50 -7.55 0.48 13.50
C GLY A 50 -8.54 0.81 14.63
N ARG A 51 -8.31 1.90 15.37
CA ARG A 51 -9.24 2.39 16.41
C ARG A 51 -10.60 2.77 15.81
N ILE A 52 -10.63 3.41 14.63
CA ILE A 52 -11.88 3.76 13.94
C ILE A 52 -12.64 2.51 13.51
N LEU A 53 -11.94 1.48 13.01
CA LEU A 53 -12.55 0.20 12.70
C LEU A 53 -13.17 -0.45 13.94
N ASP A 54 -12.44 -0.51 15.04
CA ASP A 54 -12.91 -1.11 16.30
C ASP A 54 -14.11 -0.35 16.89
N ASN A 55 -14.27 0.95 16.59
CA ASN A 55 -15.45 1.74 16.96
C ASN A 55 -16.71 1.43 16.13
N GLY A 56 -16.81 0.26 15.49
CA GLY A 56 -18.03 -0.25 14.86
C GLY A 56 -17.99 -0.36 13.34
N LEU A 57 -16.92 0.09 12.66
CA LEU A 57 -16.78 -0.11 11.22
C LEU A 57 -16.22 -1.49 10.85
N LYS A 58 -15.63 -2.21 11.80
CA LYS A 58 -15.05 -3.55 11.57
C LYS A 58 -16.08 -4.58 11.08
N THR A 59 -17.35 -4.41 11.45
CA THR A 59 -18.46 -5.24 10.97
C THR A 59 -18.62 -5.20 9.45
N TYR A 60 -18.17 -4.11 8.82
CA TYR A 60 -18.25 -3.90 7.37
C TYR A 60 -16.90 -4.19 6.66
N ARG A 61 -15.99 -4.97 7.31
CA ARG A 61 -14.66 -5.25 6.75
C ARG A 61 -14.72 -5.78 5.31
N ASP A 62 -15.66 -6.65 5.02
CA ASP A 62 -15.81 -7.30 3.70
C ASP A 62 -16.37 -6.36 2.62
N GLU A 63 -16.90 -5.21 3.01
CA GLU A 63 -17.35 -4.16 2.09
C GLU A 63 -16.24 -3.14 1.78
N MET A 64 -15.10 -3.22 2.48
CA MET A 64 -13.99 -2.28 2.37
C MET A 64 -12.83 -2.87 1.57
N ILE A 65 -12.18 -2.03 0.80
CA ILE A 65 -10.86 -2.28 0.24
C ILE A 65 -9.86 -1.51 1.11
N ILE A 66 -9.06 -2.22 1.87
CA ILE A 66 -8.04 -1.62 2.73
C ILE A 66 -6.68 -1.91 2.13
N SER A 67 -5.94 -0.87 1.80
CA SER A 67 -4.59 -0.98 1.27
C SER A 67 -3.56 -0.37 2.21
N THR A 68 -2.38 -1.00 2.28
CA THR A 68 -1.22 -0.41 2.93
C THR A 68 0.06 -0.64 2.13
N LYS A 69 1.10 0.11 2.46
CA LYS A 69 2.35 0.15 1.70
C LYS A 69 3.54 0.15 2.65
N ALA A 70 4.66 -0.42 2.20
CA ALA A 70 5.95 -0.33 2.87
C ALA A 70 7.08 -0.09 1.86
N GLY A 71 8.12 0.65 2.25
CA GLY A 71 9.25 0.94 1.35
C GLY A 71 9.99 2.23 1.69
N TYR A 72 9.30 3.23 2.23
CA TYR A 72 9.93 4.43 2.77
C TYR A 72 10.40 4.22 4.20
N GLU A 73 11.36 5.04 4.62
CA GLU A 73 11.86 5.05 5.99
C GLU A 73 10.75 5.34 7.00
N MET A 74 10.77 4.63 8.12
CA MET A 74 9.87 4.84 9.24
C MET A 74 10.60 5.24 10.53
N TRP A 75 11.89 4.91 10.62
CA TRP A 75 12.74 5.18 11.79
C TRP A 75 14.19 5.33 11.35
N GLU A 76 14.98 6.03 12.14
CA GLU A 76 16.41 6.09 11.95
C GLU A 76 17.04 4.72 12.20
N GLY A 77 17.87 4.25 11.29
CA GLY A 77 18.50 2.96 11.43
C GLY A 77 19.17 2.43 10.15
N PRO A 78 19.60 1.18 10.14
CA PRO A 78 20.42 0.62 9.05
C PRO A 78 19.64 0.34 7.76
N TYR A 79 18.34 0.61 7.73
CA TYR A 79 17.50 0.29 6.56
C TYR A 79 17.47 1.40 5.49
N GLY A 80 17.96 2.61 5.80
CA GLY A 80 18.02 3.71 4.84
C GLY A 80 16.66 4.25 4.38
N ASP A 81 16.69 5.06 3.32
CA ASP A 81 15.49 5.78 2.81
C ASP A 81 14.52 4.89 2.05
N ARG A 82 15.01 3.83 1.43
CA ARG A 82 14.22 2.96 0.56
C ARG A 82 14.59 1.51 0.88
N ASN A 83 13.57 0.68 1.06
CA ASN A 83 13.83 -0.70 1.42
C ASN A 83 12.82 -1.66 0.79
N GLY A 84 13.30 -2.48 -0.13
CA GLY A 84 12.54 -3.53 -0.81
C GLY A 84 12.86 -4.94 -0.31
N SER A 85 13.73 -5.07 0.71
CA SER A 85 14.17 -6.39 1.18
C SER A 85 13.02 -7.20 1.76
N ARG A 86 13.13 -8.52 1.63
CA ARG A 86 12.17 -9.48 2.19
C ARG A 86 11.95 -9.26 3.68
N LYS A 87 13.03 -9.04 4.42
CA LYS A 87 12.96 -8.81 5.87
C LYS A 87 12.12 -7.58 6.19
N TYR A 88 12.40 -6.47 5.51
CA TYR A 88 11.70 -5.21 5.75
C TYR A 88 10.23 -5.30 5.37
N LEU A 89 9.90 -5.80 4.18
CA LEU A 89 8.52 -5.90 3.71
C LEU A 89 7.68 -6.84 4.58
N THR A 90 8.22 -8.00 4.96
CA THR A 90 7.52 -8.94 5.83
C THR A 90 7.25 -8.34 7.21
N ALA A 91 8.28 -7.76 7.85
CA ALA A 91 8.13 -7.15 9.16
C ALA A 91 7.17 -5.93 9.12
N SER A 92 7.25 -5.11 8.05
CA SER A 92 6.37 -3.96 7.88
C SER A 92 4.90 -4.35 7.74
N LEU A 93 4.60 -5.38 6.94
CA LEU A 93 3.23 -5.87 6.80
C LEU A 93 2.69 -6.41 8.13
N ASP A 94 3.48 -7.19 8.86
CA ASP A 94 3.08 -7.74 10.17
C ASP A 94 2.79 -6.61 11.17
N GLN A 95 3.60 -5.56 11.19
CA GLN A 95 3.37 -4.40 12.02
C GLN A 95 2.13 -3.60 11.59
N SER A 96 1.92 -3.42 10.28
CA SER A 96 0.75 -2.74 9.75
C SER A 96 -0.56 -3.46 10.11
N LEU A 97 -0.60 -4.77 9.96
CA LEU A 97 -1.75 -5.59 10.36
C LEU A 97 -2.03 -5.47 11.85
N LYS A 98 -0.97 -5.51 12.68
CA LYS A 98 -1.11 -5.33 14.13
C LYS A 98 -1.65 -3.94 14.51
N ARG A 99 -1.15 -2.85 13.87
CA ARG A 99 -1.63 -1.50 14.12
C ARG A 99 -3.10 -1.33 13.76
N MET A 100 -3.52 -1.90 12.63
CA MET A 100 -4.90 -1.82 12.16
C MET A 100 -5.84 -2.85 12.82
N ASN A 101 -5.30 -3.78 13.62
CA ASN A 101 -6.06 -4.90 14.20
C ASN A 101 -6.80 -5.72 13.13
N LEU A 102 -6.07 -6.08 12.05
CA LEU A 102 -6.57 -6.84 10.91
C LEU A 102 -5.75 -8.11 10.69
N ASP A 103 -6.38 -9.14 10.15
CA ASP A 103 -5.72 -10.39 9.74
C ASP A 103 -5.08 -10.27 8.36
N TYR A 104 -5.67 -9.44 7.48
CA TYR A 104 -5.21 -9.21 6.12
C TYR A 104 -5.56 -7.80 5.62
N VAL A 105 -4.83 -7.35 4.59
CA VAL A 105 -5.20 -6.21 3.76
C VAL A 105 -5.63 -6.67 2.36
N ASP A 106 -6.44 -5.88 1.67
CA ASP A 106 -6.84 -6.21 0.31
C ASP A 106 -5.67 -6.02 -0.65
N ILE A 107 -4.92 -4.92 -0.49
CA ILE A 107 -3.77 -4.64 -1.35
C ILE A 107 -2.56 -4.27 -0.50
N PHE A 108 -1.45 -4.98 -0.72
CA PHE A 108 -0.15 -4.62 -0.15
C PHE A 108 0.79 -4.11 -1.23
N TYR A 109 1.35 -2.90 -1.02
CA TYR A 109 2.23 -2.26 -1.99
C TYR A 109 3.69 -2.23 -1.53
N HIS A 110 4.62 -2.42 -2.49
CA HIS A 110 5.95 -1.83 -2.34
C HIS A 110 5.88 -0.35 -2.73
N HIS A 111 6.17 0.54 -1.77
CA HIS A 111 5.81 1.96 -1.84
C HIS A 111 6.71 2.78 -2.77
N ILE A 112 7.95 2.34 -2.96
CA ILE A 112 8.92 3.00 -3.83
C ILE A 112 10.00 1.99 -4.25
N TYR A 113 10.43 2.06 -5.52
CA TYR A 113 11.53 1.22 -6.02
C TYR A 113 12.82 1.39 -5.20
N ASP A 114 13.42 0.28 -4.77
CA ASP A 114 14.70 0.22 -4.08
C ASP A 114 15.79 -0.31 -5.02
N PRO A 115 16.73 0.56 -5.45
CA PRO A 115 17.80 0.14 -6.36
C PRO A 115 18.87 -0.73 -5.69
N ASN A 116 18.86 -0.84 -4.36
CA ASN A 116 19.85 -1.61 -3.60
C ASN A 116 19.38 -3.03 -3.28
N THR A 117 18.10 -3.35 -3.55
CA THR A 117 17.55 -4.69 -3.39
C THR A 117 17.24 -5.30 -4.76
N PRO A 118 17.66 -6.53 -5.04
CA PRO A 118 17.25 -7.23 -6.26
C PRO A 118 15.72 -7.24 -6.38
N ILE A 119 15.22 -6.88 -7.56
CA ILE A 119 13.77 -6.74 -7.77
C ILE A 119 13.03 -8.08 -7.56
N GLU A 120 13.70 -9.19 -7.80
CA GLU A 120 13.21 -10.55 -7.55
C GLU A 120 12.95 -10.77 -6.05
N GLU A 121 13.81 -10.26 -5.17
CA GLU A 121 13.62 -10.39 -3.72
C GLU A 121 12.37 -9.64 -3.27
N THR A 122 12.18 -8.42 -3.78
CA THR A 122 10.98 -7.62 -3.53
C THR A 122 9.74 -8.34 -4.06
N ALA A 123 9.78 -8.85 -5.29
CA ALA A 123 8.65 -9.58 -5.89
C ALA A 123 8.28 -10.84 -5.10
N LEU A 124 9.29 -11.62 -4.66
CA LEU A 124 9.09 -12.80 -3.84
C LEU A 124 8.54 -12.46 -2.45
N ALA A 125 8.90 -11.33 -1.87
CA ALA A 125 8.35 -10.87 -0.60
C ALA A 125 6.86 -10.54 -0.72
N LEU A 126 6.47 -9.84 -1.79
CA LEU A 126 5.07 -9.52 -2.09
C LEU A 126 4.25 -10.78 -2.40
N ASP A 127 4.77 -11.67 -3.22
CA ASP A 127 4.15 -12.97 -3.52
C ASP A 127 3.90 -13.79 -2.25
N ASN A 128 4.88 -13.80 -1.35
CA ASN A 128 4.77 -14.52 -0.09
C ASN A 128 3.70 -13.91 0.84
N ALA A 129 3.50 -12.60 0.82
CA ALA A 129 2.42 -11.95 1.57
C ALA A 129 1.04 -12.49 1.14
N VAL A 130 0.84 -12.70 -0.17
CA VAL A 130 -0.38 -13.31 -0.71
C VAL A 130 -0.49 -14.78 -0.32
N LYS A 131 0.58 -15.56 -0.51
CA LYS A 131 0.60 -17.00 -0.15
C LYS A 131 0.33 -17.26 1.33
N GLN A 132 0.70 -16.32 2.20
CA GLN A 132 0.40 -16.37 3.64
C GLN A 132 -1.01 -15.88 3.98
N GLY A 133 -1.79 -15.40 3.02
CA GLY A 133 -3.12 -14.86 3.26
C GLY A 133 -3.13 -13.49 3.97
N LYS A 134 -1.99 -12.79 4.02
CA LYS A 134 -1.86 -11.46 4.64
C LYS A 134 -2.22 -10.32 3.69
N ALA A 135 -2.26 -10.59 2.39
CA ALA A 135 -2.76 -9.70 1.37
C ALA A 135 -3.53 -10.49 0.32
N LEU A 136 -4.58 -9.94 -0.27
CA LEU A 136 -5.32 -10.57 -1.36
C LEU A 136 -4.64 -10.28 -2.70
N TYR A 137 -4.17 -9.07 -2.87
CA TYR A 137 -3.50 -8.57 -4.07
C TYR A 137 -2.23 -7.82 -3.71
N VAL A 138 -1.36 -7.66 -4.68
CA VAL A 138 -0.17 -6.83 -4.55
C VAL A 138 -0.17 -5.68 -5.54
N GLY A 139 0.49 -4.61 -5.16
CA GLY A 139 0.73 -3.44 -5.98
C GLY A 139 2.17 -2.94 -5.84
N ILE A 140 2.52 -2.01 -6.69
CA ILE A 140 3.75 -1.22 -6.58
C ILE A 140 3.38 0.26 -6.62
N SER A 141 4.29 1.11 -6.16
CA SER A 141 4.10 2.55 -6.16
C SER A 141 5.40 3.24 -6.52
N ASN A 142 5.31 4.33 -7.29
CA ASN A 142 6.46 5.12 -7.70
C ASN A 142 7.55 4.35 -8.48
N TYR A 143 7.18 3.29 -9.15
CA TYR A 143 8.04 2.58 -10.09
C TYR A 143 8.05 3.27 -11.44
N GLY A 144 9.21 3.33 -12.08
CA GLY A 144 9.35 3.75 -13.47
C GLY A 144 8.90 2.64 -14.43
N ARG A 145 8.94 2.94 -15.74
CA ARG A 145 8.51 2.00 -16.77
C ARG A 145 9.31 0.70 -16.74
N GLU A 146 10.62 0.80 -16.81
CA GLU A 146 11.53 -0.36 -16.89
C GLU A 146 11.35 -1.30 -15.69
N GLN A 147 11.34 -0.74 -14.48
CA GLN A 147 11.15 -1.50 -13.24
C GLN A 147 9.75 -2.12 -13.17
N THR A 148 8.74 -1.43 -13.70
CA THR A 148 7.38 -1.98 -13.78
C THR A 148 7.34 -3.16 -14.74
N GLU A 149 7.91 -3.04 -15.94
CA GLU A 149 7.98 -4.14 -16.91
C GLU A 149 8.75 -5.35 -16.36
N GLU A 150 9.83 -5.12 -15.63
CA GLU A 150 10.65 -6.16 -15.02
C GLU A 150 9.90 -6.92 -13.93
N ILE A 151 9.33 -6.23 -12.95
CA ILE A 151 8.61 -6.89 -11.85
C ILE A 151 7.35 -7.60 -12.33
N LEU A 152 6.68 -7.08 -13.38
CA LEU A 152 5.52 -7.73 -13.99
C LEU A 152 5.86 -9.08 -14.61
N LYS A 153 7.06 -9.25 -15.21
CA LYS A 153 7.49 -10.56 -15.73
C LYS A 153 7.59 -11.57 -14.60
N ILE A 154 8.19 -11.17 -13.47
CA ILE A 154 8.35 -12.04 -12.30
C ILE A 154 6.97 -12.40 -11.72
N PHE A 155 6.06 -11.44 -11.55
CA PHE A 155 4.72 -11.73 -11.04
C PHE A 155 3.93 -12.66 -11.93
N ARG A 156 4.06 -12.59 -13.27
CA ARG A 156 3.44 -13.52 -14.21
C ARG A 156 3.97 -14.95 -14.02
N GLU A 157 5.29 -15.10 -13.89
CA GLU A 157 5.92 -16.41 -13.65
C GLU A 157 5.48 -17.03 -12.32
N LEU A 158 5.40 -16.21 -11.26
CA LEU A 158 4.96 -16.62 -9.94
C LEU A 158 3.44 -16.81 -9.83
N LYS A 159 2.67 -16.31 -10.81
CA LYS A 159 1.20 -16.19 -10.79
C LYS A 159 0.70 -15.35 -9.62
N THR A 160 1.48 -14.35 -9.23
CA THR A 160 1.12 -13.40 -8.17
C THR A 160 0.01 -12.47 -8.65
N PRO A 161 -1.08 -12.27 -7.89
CA PRO A 161 -2.19 -11.39 -8.26
C PRO A 161 -1.80 -9.91 -8.13
N PHE A 162 -1.06 -9.41 -9.10
CA PHE A 162 -0.69 -8.00 -9.22
C PHE A 162 -1.81 -7.22 -9.89
N ILE A 163 -2.19 -6.06 -9.34
CA ILE A 163 -3.32 -5.29 -9.86
C ILE A 163 -3.02 -3.82 -10.20
N VAL A 164 -1.99 -3.20 -9.62
CA VAL A 164 -1.82 -1.75 -9.77
C VAL A 164 -0.39 -1.26 -9.56
N ASN A 165 0.01 -0.26 -10.34
CA ASN A 165 1.10 0.66 -10.01
C ASN A 165 0.47 2.03 -9.66
N GLN A 166 0.73 2.54 -8.45
CA GLN A 166 0.24 3.82 -7.95
C GLN A 166 1.35 4.88 -7.98
N PRO A 167 1.58 5.58 -9.10
CA PRO A 167 2.57 6.63 -9.18
C PRO A 167 2.05 7.96 -8.63
N SER A 168 2.98 8.84 -8.22
CA SER A 168 2.65 10.25 -8.00
C SER A 168 2.31 10.92 -9.34
N TYR A 169 1.06 11.38 -9.48
CA TYR A 169 0.55 12.04 -10.68
C TYR A 169 -0.28 13.27 -10.32
N SER A 170 0.01 14.38 -10.96
CA SER A 170 -0.75 15.63 -10.82
C SER A 170 -0.58 16.49 -12.07
N MET A 171 -1.30 17.60 -12.17
CA MET A 171 -1.10 18.58 -13.25
C MET A 171 0.35 19.11 -13.32
N LEU A 172 1.05 19.14 -12.21
CA LEU A 172 2.45 19.60 -12.12
C LEU A 172 3.47 18.45 -12.22
N ASN A 173 3.08 17.21 -11.92
CA ASN A 173 3.93 16.03 -12.04
C ASN A 173 3.32 15.05 -13.03
N ARG A 174 3.70 15.19 -14.30
CA ARG A 174 3.16 14.41 -15.42
C ARG A 174 4.13 13.32 -15.92
N ARG A 175 5.10 12.93 -15.09
CA ARG A 175 6.14 11.96 -15.45
C ARG A 175 5.59 10.63 -15.97
N VAL A 176 4.44 10.20 -15.47
CA VAL A 176 3.78 8.95 -15.89
C VAL A 176 3.38 8.93 -17.37
N GLU A 177 3.16 10.09 -17.98
CA GLU A 177 2.80 10.20 -19.40
C GLU A 177 3.98 9.87 -20.32
N GLN A 178 5.21 9.90 -19.81
CA GLN A 178 6.43 9.61 -20.56
C GLN A 178 6.70 8.09 -20.63
N GLY A 179 5.66 7.29 -20.93
CA GLY A 179 5.77 5.87 -21.24
C GLY A 179 5.11 4.91 -20.23
N LEU A 180 4.86 5.32 -18.99
CA LEU A 180 4.20 4.44 -18.02
C LEU A 180 2.74 4.19 -18.38
N SER A 181 2.03 5.20 -18.93
CA SER A 181 0.64 5.05 -19.38
C SER A 181 0.47 4.05 -20.50
N LEU A 182 1.49 3.83 -21.34
CA LEU A 182 1.44 2.88 -22.45
C LEU A 182 1.41 1.42 -21.97
N ILE A 183 1.96 1.12 -20.80
CA ILE A 183 1.92 -0.23 -20.21
C ILE A 183 0.49 -0.60 -19.81
N HIS A 184 -0.27 0.36 -19.30
CA HIS A 184 -1.67 0.15 -18.91
C HIS A 184 -2.63 0.03 -20.10
N ILE A 185 -2.29 0.63 -21.26
CA ILE A 185 -3.10 0.60 -22.48
C ILE A 185 -2.84 -0.67 -23.29
N SER A 186 -1.61 -1.18 -23.28
CA SER A 186 -1.20 -2.31 -24.10
C SER A 186 -1.55 -3.69 -23.52
N GLU A 187 -1.96 -3.75 -22.26
CA GLU A 187 -2.40 -4.99 -21.62
C GLU A 187 -3.80 -4.83 -21.00
N PRO A 188 -4.87 -5.03 -21.79
CA PRO A 188 -6.19 -5.14 -21.21
C PRO A 188 -6.16 -6.34 -20.23
N THR A 189 -6.43 -6.07 -18.96
CA THR A 189 -6.73 -7.12 -17.99
C THR A 189 -7.82 -8.00 -18.58
N ARG A 190 -7.48 -9.21 -18.99
CA ARG A 190 -8.52 -10.19 -19.36
C ARG A 190 -9.26 -10.53 -18.07
N PRO A 191 -10.57 -10.33 -18.01
CA PRO A 191 -11.34 -10.93 -16.94
C PRO A 191 -11.18 -12.46 -17.05
N TYR A 192 -10.78 -13.08 -15.98
CA TYR A 192 -10.77 -14.54 -15.87
C TYR A 192 -12.21 -15.04 -15.76
#